data_5d7bbdae67587b7e2cb412c805fbe403
#
_entry.id   5d7bbdae67587b7e2cb412c805fbe403
#
_cell.length_a   1.000
_cell.length_b   1.000
_cell.length_c   1.000
_cell.angle_alpha   90.00
_cell.angle_beta   90.00
_cell.angle_gamma   90.00
#
_symmetry.space_group_name_H-M   'P 1'
#
loop_
_entity.id
_entity.type
_entity.pdbx_description
1 polymer ?
#
loop_
_entity_poly.entity_id
_entity_poly.type
_entity_poly.pdbx_seq_one_letter_code
_entity_poly.pdbx_strand_id
1 'polypeptide(L)'
;MIASLTTPILVVILVALTIDPASGGFLAIAIPLVPICVMGFRKAFKPVSSRYRHASRQLAAKELDAIQGLGDLALMNAGKDMGKRLAEAAEDVRSKVMSYLAGNQLILLVIDSVFSLGMITGAIALALIRYQQGAISVGEGISLVLLSSIMLDPLDRIGQFFYIGMGGIAANKEIKKFIKQTPPVTDAKGVKAPAIPPQRGEIRLSGVSFSYTKDTPVLQGANLTLTQGEHVALAGPSGAGKSTISALLQGFLRPTRGRVSLNGVDLASAPLSWVRAQTAVVEQSTYLFSGTLRDNLLLASPAATDDQLIEALRAAHLGEFVDTLPGGLDARVGARGLAVSGGEAQRIAIARAFLKNASIMILDEPTAHVDLASEREILASLETVCAGRTTLTISHRDATIKGADRVATLQEGTIR
;
A
#
# COMPACT_ATOMS: atom_id res chain seq x y z
N MET A 1 -5.63 32.33 3.22
CA MET A 1 -6.68 31.84 4.13
C MET A 1 -6.95 32.81 5.27
N ILE A 2 -5.98 33.20 6.11
CA ILE A 2 -6.21 34.19 7.18
C ILE A 2 -6.79 35.48 6.61
N ALA A 3 -6.17 36.08 5.59
CA ALA A 3 -6.68 37.29 4.95
C ALA A 3 -8.08 37.12 4.34
N SER A 4 -8.39 35.97 3.74
CA SER A 4 -9.74 35.72 3.19
C SER A 4 -10.83 35.64 4.25
N LEU A 5 -10.49 35.25 5.48
CA LEU A 5 -11.44 35.24 6.60
C LEU A 5 -11.51 36.57 7.32
N THR A 6 -10.38 37.27 7.48
CA THR A 6 -10.33 38.54 8.22
C THR A 6 -10.86 39.73 7.41
N THR A 7 -10.63 39.78 6.09
CA THR A 7 -11.09 40.90 5.24
C THR A 7 -12.61 41.10 5.30
N PRO A 8 -13.48 40.08 5.10
CA PRO A 8 -14.91 40.27 5.22
C PRO A 8 -15.36 40.77 6.61
N ILE A 9 -14.76 40.22 7.67
CA ILE A 9 -15.06 40.59 9.05
C ILE A 9 -14.69 42.08 9.28
N LEU A 10 -13.50 42.49 8.84
CA LEU A 10 -13.04 43.88 8.97
C LEU A 10 -13.92 44.85 8.19
N VAL A 11 -14.33 44.48 6.96
CA VAL A 11 -15.23 45.29 6.15
C VAL A 11 -16.59 45.43 6.85
N VAL A 12 -17.15 44.35 7.38
CA VAL A 12 -18.43 44.40 8.15
C VAL A 12 -18.32 45.34 9.37
N ILE A 13 -17.25 45.18 10.16
CA ILE A 13 -17.01 46.04 11.34
C ILE A 13 -16.82 47.49 10.91
N LEU A 14 -16.04 47.77 9.87
CA LEU A 14 -15.82 49.11 9.37
C LEU A 14 -17.12 49.75 8.95
N VAL A 15 -17.93 49.08 8.11
CA VAL A 15 -19.23 49.61 7.63
C VAL A 15 -20.18 49.84 8.79
N ALA A 16 -20.28 48.91 9.73
CA ALA A 16 -21.17 49.03 10.87
C ALA A 16 -20.83 50.20 11.82
N LEU A 17 -19.52 50.50 11.97
CA LEU A 17 -19.05 51.56 12.88
C LEU A 17 -18.96 52.95 12.23
N THR A 18 -18.66 53.00 10.90
CA THR A 18 -18.37 54.27 10.25
C THR A 18 -19.48 54.76 9.31
N ILE A 19 -20.32 53.88 8.79
CA ILE A 19 -21.37 54.22 7.81
C ILE A 19 -22.75 54.02 8.45
N ASP A 20 -23.14 52.75 8.65
CA ASP A 20 -24.47 52.43 9.20
C ASP A 20 -24.53 51.00 9.73
N PRO A 21 -25.00 50.77 10.98
CA PRO A 21 -25.09 49.43 11.56
C PRO A 21 -25.99 48.45 10.78
N ALA A 22 -27.09 48.94 10.18
CA ALA A 22 -27.98 48.08 9.40
C ALA A 22 -27.30 47.59 8.12
N SER A 23 -26.52 48.46 7.48
CA SER A 23 -25.70 48.10 6.30
C SER A 23 -24.60 47.09 6.64
N GLY A 24 -23.95 47.23 7.79
CA GLY A 24 -23.00 46.24 8.32
C GLY A 24 -23.66 44.90 8.59
N GLY A 25 -24.87 44.90 9.19
CA GLY A 25 -25.67 43.70 9.40
C GLY A 25 -26.03 42.93 8.12
N PHE A 26 -26.40 43.66 7.07
CA PHE A 26 -26.68 43.08 5.75
C PHE A 26 -25.45 42.37 5.18
N LEU A 27 -24.27 43.01 5.19
CA LEU A 27 -23.03 42.42 4.73
C LEU A 27 -22.59 41.21 5.58
N ALA A 28 -22.88 41.24 6.88
CA ALA A 28 -22.54 40.12 7.79
C ALA A 28 -23.26 38.84 7.44
N ILE A 29 -24.47 38.90 6.87
CA ILE A 29 -25.25 37.73 6.44
C ILE A 29 -24.51 36.93 5.34
N ALA A 30 -23.76 37.61 4.49
CA ALA A 30 -23.01 36.92 3.41
C ALA A 30 -21.94 35.97 3.92
N ILE A 31 -21.32 36.25 5.06
CA ILE A 31 -20.22 35.46 5.61
C ILE A 31 -20.62 33.99 5.89
N PRO A 32 -21.70 33.68 6.65
CA PRO A 32 -22.15 32.32 6.86
C PRO A 32 -22.91 31.72 5.67
N LEU A 33 -23.53 32.56 4.82
CA LEU A 33 -24.38 32.11 3.73
C LEU A 33 -23.57 31.38 2.65
N VAL A 34 -22.35 31.84 2.31
CA VAL A 34 -21.46 31.20 1.33
C VAL A 34 -21.11 29.77 1.72
N PRO A 35 -20.54 29.47 2.91
CA PRO A 35 -20.28 28.09 3.33
C PRO A 35 -21.53 27.21 3.36
N ILE A 36 -22.67 27.72 3.80
CA ILE A 36 -23.94 26.98 3.85
C ILE A 36 -24.40 26.59 2.45
N CYS A 37 -24.36 27.50 1.49
CA CYS A 37 -24.70 27.21 0.09
C CYS A 37 -23.74 26.17 -0.52
N VAL A 38 -22.43 26.33 -0.34
CA VAL A 38 -21.42 25.37 -0.82
C VAL A 38 -21.66 23.99 -0.24
N MET A 39 -21.97 23.85 1.05
CA MET A 39 -22.29 22.58 1.68
C MET A 39 -23.58 21.95 1.15
N GLY A 40 -24.61 22.74 0.92
CA GLY A 40 -25.91 22.31 0.37
C GLY A 40 -25.77 21.73 -1.03
N PHE A 41 -25.14 22.48 -1.93
CA PHE A 41 -24.87 22.04 -3.30
C PHE A 41 -24.05 20.77 -3.34
N ARG A 42 -23.07 20.64 -2.48
CA ARG A 42 -22.23 19.48 -2.39
C ARG A 42 -22.98 18.21 -2.06
N LYS A 43 -23.97 18.25 -1.17
CA LYS A 43 -24.81 17.09 -0.85
C LYS A 43 -25.56 16.62 -2.10
N ALA A 44 -26.05 17.53 -2.92
CA ALA A 44 -26.74 17.25 -4.18
C ALA A 44 -25.82 16.64 -5.25
N PHE A 45 -24.54 17.08 -5.34
CA PHE A 45 -23.61 16.64 -6.38
C PHE A 45 -22.72 15.42 -6.00
N LYS A 46 -22.76 14.97 -4.75
CA LYS A 46 -22.02 13.80 -4.30
C LYS A 46 -22.21 12.55 -5.18
N PRO A 47 -23.42 12.20 -5.68
CA PRO A 47 -23.60 11.04 -6.56
C PRO A 47 -22.88 11.18 -7.89
N VAL A 48 -22.88 12.36 -8.51
CA VAL A 48 -22.24 12.61 -9.83
C VAL A 48 -20.72 12.47 -9.72
N SER A 49 -20.13 13.10 -8.71
CA SER A 49 -18.69 12.99 -8.41
C SER A 49 -18.27 11.55 -8.08
N SER A 50 -19.13 10.78 -7.42
CA SER A 50 -18.87 9.38 -7.10
C SER A 50 -18.84 8.50 -8.35
N ARG A 51 -19.78 8.70 -9.29
CA ARG A 51 -19.83 7.95 -10.56
C ARG A 51 -18.60 8.21 -11.42
N TYR A 52 -18.18 9.45 -11.55
CA TYR A 52 -16.94 9.80 -12.26
C TYR A 52 -15.73 9.10 -11.66
N ARG A 53 -15.51 9.22 -10.35
CA ARG A 53 -14.36 8.58 -9.67
C ARG A 53 -14.35 7.07 -9.81
N HIS A 54 -15.53 6.43 -9.82
CA HIS A 54 -15.66 5.00 -10.01
C HIS A 54 -15.24 4.59 -11.44
N ALA A 55 -15.77 5.28 -12.46
CA ALA A 55 -15.42 5.03 -13.85
C ALA A 55 -13.93 5.25 -14.14
N SER A 56 -13.35 6.33 -13.60
CA SER A 56 -11.91 6.62 -13.74
C SER A 56 -11.03 5.51 -13.13
N ARG A 57 -11.39 4.98 -11.96
CA ARG A 57 -10.66 3.84 -11.37
C ARG A 57 -10.79 2.56 -12.19
N GLN A 58 -11.98 2.30 -12.75
CA GLN A 58 -12.19 1.14 -13.63
C GLN A 58 -11.37 1.25 -14.91
N LEU A 59 -11.28 2.43 -15.51
CA LEU A 59 -10.43 2.66 -16.69
C LEU A 59 -8.97 2.40 -16.34
N ALA A 60 -8.46 3.00 -15.26
CA ALA A 60 -7.08 2.81 -14.82
C ALA A 60 -6.74 1.33 -14.53
N ALA A 61 -7.66 0.57 -13.93
CA ALA A 61 -7.49 -0.87 -13.74
C ALA A 61 -7.42 -1.63 -15.08
N LYS A 62 -8.31 -1.33 -16.03
CA LYS A 62 -8.29 -1.96 -17.35
C LYS A 62 -7.04 -1.60 -18.15
N GLU A 63 -6.55 -0.35 -18.05
CA GLU A 63 -5.29 0.08 -18.67
C GLU A 63 -4.10 -0.71 -18.10
N LEU A 64 -4.05 -0.86 -16.78
CA LEU A 64 -3.00 -1.64 -16.11
C LEU A 64 -3.04 -3.11 -16.54
N ASP A 65 -4.23 -3.74 -16.57
CA ASP A 65 -4.40 -5.12 -17.05
C ASP A 65 -3.93 -5.27 -18.50
N ALA A 66 -4.26 -4.30 -19.37
CA ALA A 66 -3.84 -4.33 -20.77
C ALA A 66 -2.32 -4.18 -20.93
N ILE A 67 -1.68 -3.32 -20.12
CA ILE A 67 -0.23 -3.13 -20.14
C ILE A 67 0.49 -4.39 -19.60
N GLN A 68 0.01 -4.97 -18.50
CA GLN A 68 0.58 -6.18 -17.92
C GLN A 68 0.42 -7.39 -18.83
N GLY A 69 -0.73 -7.50 -19.52
CA GLY A 69 -1.05 -8.57 -20.47
C GLY A 69 -0.65 -8.26 -21.92
N LEU A 70 0.18 -7.24 -22.20
CA LEU A 70 0.49 -6.80 -23.56
C LEU A 70 1.13 -7.93 -24.40
N GLY A 71 2.00 -8.74 -23.80
CA GLY A 71 2.61 -9.89 -24.46
C GLY A 71 1.56 -10.92 -24.91
N ASP A 72 0.65 -11.28 -24.02
CA ASP A 72 -0.42 -12.26 -24.30
C ASP A 72 -1.40 -11.72 -25.34
N LEU A 73 -1.75 -10.43 -25.24
CA LEU A 73 -2.61 -9.76 -26.22
C LEU A 73 -1.98 -9.77 -27.62
N ALA A 74 -0.66 -9.58 -27.71
CA ALA A 74 0.06 -9.64 -28.98
C ALA A 74 0.10 -11.07 -29.55
N LEU A 75 0.41 -12.07 -28.71
CA LEU A 75 0.43 -13.49 -29.10
C LEU A 75 -0.94 -13.99 -29.56
N MET A 76 -2.02 -13.54 -28.93
CA MET A 76 -3.39 -13.90 -29.27
C MET A 76 -4.01 -13.02 -30.39
N ASN A 77 -3.25 -12.05 -30.91
CA ASN A 77 -3.75 -11.04 -31.88
C ASN A 77 -5.01 -10.29 -31.37
N ALA A 78 -5.14 -10.13 -30.06
CA ALA A 78 -6.30 -9.55 -29.39
C ALA A 78 -6.16 -8.03 -29.08
N GLY A 79 -5.04 -7.41 -29.47
CA GLY A 79 -4.74 -6.01 -29.18
C GLY A 79 -5.79 -5.03 -29.71
N LYS A 80 -6.35 -5.30 -30.92
CA LYS A 80 -7.39 -4.46 -31.51
C LYS A 80 -8.70 -4.49 -30.71
N ASP A 81 -9.09 -5.64 -30.20
CA ASP A 81 -10.32 -5.79 -29.41
C ASP A 81 -10.14 -5.20 -28.01
N MET A 82 -8.96 -5.35 -27.40
CA MET A 82 -8.64 -4.67 -26.15
C MET A 82 -8.63 -3.15 -26.33
N GLY A 83 -8.08 -2.64 -27.44
CA GLY A 83 -8.11 -1.22 -27.77
C GLY A 83 -9.54 -0.67 -27.86
N LYS A 84 -10.48 -1.41 -28.46
CA LYS A 84 -11.90 -1.03 -28.51
C LYS A 84 -12.51 -0.96 -27.09
N ARG A 85 -12.27 -1.98 -26.26
CA ARG A 85 -12.76 -2.01 -24.86
C ARG A 85 -12.21 -0.87 -24.02
N LEU A 86 -10.96 -0.47 -24.22
CA LEU A 86 -10.36 0.69 -23.57
C LEU A 86 -10.98 1.99 -24.07
N ALA A 87 -11.21 2.12 -25.39
CA ALA A 87 -11.85 3.29 -25.97
C ALA A 87 -13.30 3.47 -25.46
N GLU A 88 -14.08 2.39 -25.35
CA GLU A 88 -15.42 2.42 -24.77
C GLU A 88 -15.39 2.83 -23.29
N ALA A 89 -14.44 2.31 -22.50
CA ALA A 89 -14.29 2.69 -21.11
C ALA A 89 -13.84 4.16 -20.95
N ALA A 90 -12.96 4.65 -21.83
CA ALA A 90 -12.53 6.04 -21.86
C ALA A 90 -13.69 6.97 -22.24
N GLU A 91 -14.56 6.58 -23.18
CA GLU A 91 -15.74 7.34 -23.56
C GLU A 91 -16.78 7.40 -22.42
N ASP A 92 -16.95 6.32 -21.68
CA ASP A 92 -17.79 6.32 -20.46
C ASP A 92 -17.25 7.29 -19.39
N VAL A 93 -15.93 7.32 -19.19
CA VAL A 93 -15.28 8.31 -18.30
C VAL A 93 -15.49 9.71 -18.84
N ARG A 94 -15.29 9.96 -20.15
CA ARG A 94 -15.49 11.27 -20.77
C ARG A 94 -16.90 11.79 -20.54
N SER A 95 -17.91 10.95 -20.77
CA SER A 95 -19.32 11.31 -20.55
C SER A 95 -19.61 11.70 -19.09
N LYS A 96 -19.09 10.91 -18.14
CA LYS A 96 -19.26 11.19 -16.69
C LYS A 96 -18.49 12.42 -16.22
N VAL A 97 -17.29 12.66 -16.80
CA VAL A 97 -16.52 13.89 -16.57
C VAL A 97 -17.30 15.10 -17.07
N MET A 98 -17.83 15.05 -18.29
CA MET A 98 -18.59 16.17 -18.83
C MET A 98 -19.83 16.46 -18.01
N SER A 99 -20.57 15.45 -17.56
CA SER A 99 -21.71 15.63 -16.65
C SER A 99 -21.30 16.24 -15.32
N TYR A 100 -20.14 15.83 -14.78
CA TYR A 100 -19.59 16.39 -13.55
C TYR A 100 -19.17 17.85 -13.74
N LEU A 101 -18.45 18.17 -14.83
CA LEU A 101 -18.00 19.53 -15.12
C LEU A 101 -19.17 20.46 -15.40
N ALA A 102 -20.16 20.05 -16.21
CA ALA A 102 -21.36 20.83 -16.48
C ALA A 102 -22.12 21.16 -15.18
N GLY A 103 -22.31 20.16 -14.32
CA GLY A 103 -22.94 20.39 -13.03
C GLY A 103 -22.13 21.31 -12.12
N ASN A 104 -20.81 21.14 -12.07
CA ASN A 104 -19.93 22.02 -11.30
C ASN A 104 -19.96 23.46 -11.84
N GLN A 105 -19.93 23.64 -13.16
CA GLN A 105 -19.99 24.95 -13.78
C GLN A 105 -21.32 25.66 -13.53
N LEU A 106 -22.43 24.90 -13.56
CA LEU A 106 -23.75 25.44 -13.22
C LEU A 106 -23.81 25.92 -11.77
N ILE A 107 -23.21 25.19 -10.84
CA ILE A 107 -23.12 25.58 -9.42
C ILE A 107 -22.34 26.87 -9.28
N LEU A 108 -21.16 26.95 -9.90
CA LEU A 108 -20.34 28.17 -9.84
C LEU A 108 -21.11 29.37 -10.42
N LEU A 109 -21.75 29.19 -11.58
CA LEU A 109 -22.58 30.25 -12.17
C LEU A 109 -23.68 30.75 -11.22
N VAL A 110 -24.39 29.82 -10.56
CA VAL A 110 -25.47 30.18 -9.61
C VAL A 110 -24.89 30.89 -8.38
N ILE A 111 -23.80 30.36 -7.81
CA ILE A 111 -23.15 30.95 -6.65
C ILE A 111 -22.64 32.37 -7.00
N ASP A 112 -21.87 32.51 -8.07
CA ASP A 112 -21.31 33.77 -8.48
C ASP A 112 -22.42 34.79 -8.80
N SER A 113 -23.46 34.39 -9.54
CA SER A 113 -24.57 35.27 -9.86
C SER A 113 -25.36 35.68 -8.61
N VAL A 114 -25.70 34.74 -7.73
CA VAL A 114 -26.50 35.08 -6.52
C VAL A 114 -25.68 35.92 -5.54
N PHE A 115 -24.41 35.60 -5.34
CA PHE A 115 -23.58 36.34 -4.38
C PHE A 115 -23.05 37.64 -4.96
N SER A 116 -22.49 37.67 -6.17
CA SER A 116 -21.94 38.89 -6.75
C SER A 116 -23.06 39.90 -7.11
N LEU A 117 -24.05 39.45 -7.88
CA LEU A 117 -25.18 40.32 -8.24
C LEU A 117 -26.04 40.61 -7.03
N GLY A 118 -26.35 39.63 -6.20
CA GLY A 118 -27.19 39.80 -5.01
C GLY A 118 -26.59 40.73 -3.97
N MET A 119 -25.29 40.60 -3.69
CA MET A 119 -24.60 41.50 -2.77
C MET A 119 -24.47 42.90 -3.30
N ILE A 120 -24.07 43.08 -4.55
CA ILE A 120 -23.91 44.42 -5.13
C ILE A 120 -25.27 45.11 -5.29
N THR A 121 -26.26 44.42 -5.87
CA THR A 121 -27.61 44.98 -6.03
C THR A 121 -28.30 45.25 -4.70
N GLY A 122 -28.11 44.34 -3.72
CA GLY A 122 -28.62 44.54 -2.36
C GLY A 122 -27.94 45.71 -1.64
N ALA A 123 -26.63 45.88 -1.79
CA ALA A 123 -25.90 47.02 -1.24
C ALA A 123 -26.34 48.33 -1.89
N ILE A 124 -26.57 48.38 -3.22
CA ILE A 124 -27.11 49.57 -3.91
C ILE A 124 -28.52 49.88 -3.42
N ALA A 125 -29.42 48.88 -3.38
CA ALA A 125 -30.77 49.06 -2.90
C ALA A 125 -30.81 49.58 -1.46
N LEU A 126 -29.98 48.98 -0.58
CA LEU A 126 -29.88 49.41 0.81
C LEU A 126 -29.30 50.81 0.95
N ALA A 127 -28.26 51.16 0.17
CA ALA A 127 -27.70 52.50 0.13
C ALA A 127 -28.77 53.57 -0.27
N LEU A 128 -29.58 53.29 -1.29
CA LEU A 128 -30.66 54.17 -1.72
C LEU A 128 -31.75 54.36 -0.64
N ILE A 129 -32.16 53.24 0.00
CA ILE A 129 -33.17 53.29 1.08
C ILE A 129 -32.63 54.08 2.28
N ARG A 130 -31.42 53.87 2.71
CA ARG A 130 -30.82 54.55 3.85
C ARG A 130 -30.54 56.01 3.55
N TYR A 131 -30.18 56.36 2.30
CA TYR A 131 -30.06 57.75 1.83
C TYR A 131 -31.41 58.48 1.89
N GLN A 132 -32.48 57.85 1.36
CA GLN A 132 -33.83 58.43 1.43
C GLN A 132 -34.33 58.67 2.85
N GLN A 133 -33.90 57.83 3.78
CA GLN A 133 -34.16 57.93 5.22
C GLN A 133 -33.30 59.02 5.91
N GLY A 134 -32.36 59.62 5.18
CA GLY A 134 -31.43 60.60 5.74
C GLY A 134 -30.39 60.00 6.69
N ALA A 135 -30.25 58.68 6.69
CA ALA A 135 -29.35 57.97 7.59
C ALA A 135 -27.89 57.91 7.11
N ILE A 136 -27.67 58.02 5.79
CA ILE A 136 -26.34 58.06 5.16
C ILE A 136 -26.24 59.09 4.09
N SER A 137 -25.06 59.66 3.84
CA SER A 137 -24.77 60.56 2.74
C SER A 137 -24.53 59.80 1.42
N VAL A 138 -24.52 60.53 0.29
CA VAL A 138 -24.19 59.96 -1.02
C VAL A 138 -22.79 59.31 -1.02
N GLY A 139 -21.81 59.96 -0.39
CA GLY A 139 -20.45 59.45 -0.29
C GLY A 139 -20.37 58.13 0.50
N GLU A 140 -21.11 58.02 1.59
CA GLU A 140 -21.20 56.77 2.38
C GLU A 140 -21.93 55.67 1.61
N GLY A 141 -22.96 56.01 0.82
CA GLY A 141 -23.62 55.02 -0.06
C GLY A 141 -22.69 54.48 -1.12
N ILE A 142 -21.88 55.30 -1.77
CA ILE A 142 -20.85 54.86 -2.73
C ILE A 142 -19.81 54.01 -2.03
N SER A 143 -19.35 54.38 -0.83
CA SER A 143 -18.40 53.63 -0.05
C SER A 143 -18.94 52.23 0.34
N LEU A 144 -20.22 52.13 0.69
CA LEU A 144 -20.89 50.86 0.98
C LEU A 144 -20.85 49.91 -0.23
N VAL A 145 -21.17 50.43 -1.44
CA VAL A 145 -21.13 49.62 -2.67
C VAL A 145 -19.69 49.16 -2.99
N LEU A 146 -18.70 50.04 -2.89
CA LEU A 146 -17.30 49.70 -3.12
C LEU A 146 -16.79 48.66 -2.11
N LEU A 147 -17.08 48.84 -0.82
CA LEU A 147 -16.69 47.91 0.23
C LEU A 147 -17.39 46.54 0.09
N SER A 148 -18.65 46.51 -0.38
CA SER A 148 -19.34 45.25 -0.68
C SER A 148 -18.66 44.48 -1.80
N SER A 149 -18.14 45.16 -2.83
CA SER A 149 -17.43 44.53 -3.92
C SER A 149 -16.06 43.96 -3.49
N ILE A 150 -15.36 44.58 -2.54
CA ILE A 150 -14.10 44.07 -1.97
C ILE A 150 -14.30 42.75 -1.22
N MET A 151 -15.49 42.48 -0.67
CA MET A 151 -15.79 41.24 0.02
C MET A 151 -15.95 40.04 -0.92
N LEU A 152 -16.18 40.20 -2.22
CA LEU A 152 -16.49 39.13 -3.15
C LEU A 152 -15.31 38.15 -3.31
N ASP A 153 -14.11 38.68 -3.61
CA ASP A 153 -12.90 37.82 -3.80
C ASP A 153 -12.51 36.98 -2.54
N PRO A 154 -12.47 37.55 -1.33
CA PRO A 154 -12.28 36.76 -0.12
C PRO A 154 -13.34 35.69 0.12
N LEU A 155 -14.62 35.96 -0.17
CA LEU A 155 -15.70 34.98 0.01
C LEU A 155 -15.61 33.85 -1.02
N ASP A 156 -15.26 34.14 -2.28
CA ASP A 156 -15.03 33.15 -3.30
C ASP A 156 -13.84 32.25 -2.93
N ARG A 157 -12.74 32.82 -2.45
CA ARG A 157 -11.59 32.06 -1.94
C ARG A 157 -11.95 31.12 -0.78
N ILE A 158 -12.85 31.51 0.11
CA ILE A 158 -13.40 30.67 1.16
C ILE A 158 -14.12 29.47 0.53
N GLY A 159 -14.97 29.69 -0.47
CA GLY A 159 -15.67 28.65 -1.20
C GLY A 159 -14.72 27.64 -1.85
N GLN A 160 -13.69 28.15 -2.55
CA GLN A 160 -12.64 27.31 -3.17
C GLN A 160 -11.85 26.50 -2.13
N PHE A 161 -11.51 27.09 -1.00
CA PHE A 161 -10.82 26.39 0.09
C PHE A 161 -11.65 25.24 0.64
N PHE A 162 -12.94 25.42 0.86
CA PHE A 162 -13.83 24.31 1.24
C PHE A 162 -13.87 23.22 0.19
N TYR A 163 -13.86 23.56 -1.10
CA TYR A 163 -13.84 22.59 -2.19
C TYR A 163 -12.55 21.73 -2.18
N ILE A 164 -11.37 22.36 -2.09
CA ILE A 164 -10.08 21.68 -2.06
C ILE A 164 -9.89 20.90 -0.74
N GLY A 165 -10.22 21.52 0.40
CA GLY A 165 -10.06 20.93 1.72
C GLY A 165 -10.84 19.64 1.91
N MET A 166 -11.92 19.49 1.18
CA MET A 166 -12.76 18.30 1.26
C MET A 166 -12.19 17.10 0.51
N GLY A 167 -11.40 17.34 -0.54
CA GLY A 167 -10.57 16.30 -1.14
C GLY A 167 -9.58 15.73 -0.12
N GLY A 168 -8.92 16.60 0.63
CA GLY A 168 -8.03 16.24 1.72
C GLY A 168 -8.70 15.46 2.85
N ILE A 169 -9.91 15.87 3.27
CA ILE A 169 -10.68 15.12 4.29
C ILE A 169 -11.04 13.71 3.80
N ALA A 170 -11.44 13.57 2.53
CA ALA A 170 -11.76 12.27 1.95
C ALA A 170 -10.52 11.37 1.89
N ALA A 171 -9.38 11.89 1.43
CA ALA A 171 -8.11 11.17 1.40
C ALA A 171 -7.66 10.76 2.81
N ASN A 172 -7.73 11.67 3.78
CA ASN A 172 -7.41 11.38 5.18
C ASN A 172 -8.30 10.27 5.77
N LYS A 173 -9.58 10.24 5.40
CA LYS A 173 -10.50 9.15 5.83
C LYS A 173 -10.06 7.80 5.29
N GLU A 174 -9.68 7.71 4.02
CA GLU A 174 -9.20 6.46 3.41
C GLU A 174 -7.84 6.05 3.99
N ILE A 175 -6.91 6.97 4.19
CA ILE A 175 -5.63 6.72 4.87
C ILE A 175 -5.86 6.19 6.29
N LYS A 176 -6.74 6.87 7.06
CA LYS A 176 -7.08 6.41 8.43
C LYS A 176 -7.75 5.03 8.42
N LYS A 177 -8.59 4.73 7.41
CA LYS A 177 -9.19 3.39 7.26
C LYS A 177 -8.12 2.34 7.00
N PHE A 178 -7.15 2.64 6.14
CA PHE A 178 -6.02 1.75 5.85
C PHE A 178 -5.16 1.51 7.10
N ILE A 179 -4.75 2.57 7.80
CA ILE A 179 -3.94 2.48 9.03
C ILE A 179 -4.66 1.73 10.16
N LYS A 180 -6.01 1.80 10.20
CA LYS A 180 -6.83 1.08 11.19
C LYS A 180 -7.03 -0.40 10.85
N GLN A 181 -6.59 -0.88 9.69
CA GLN A 181 -6.64 -2.31 9.40
C GLN A 181 -5.74 -3.04 10.39
N THR A 182 -6.31 -3.96 11.14
CA THR A 182 -5.54 -4.80 12.04
C THR A 182 -4.85 -5.89 11.22
N PRO A 183 -3.53 -6.05 11.30
CA PRO A 183 -2.85 -7.19 10.69
C PRO A 183 -3.44 -8.51 11.19
N PRO A 184 -3.47 -9.56 10.38
CA PRO A 184 -4.01 -10.87 10.80
C PRO A 184 -3.26 -11.47 11.98
N VAL A 185 -1.99 -11.09 12.16
CA VAL A 185 -1.16 -11.46 13.30
C VAL A 185 -0.50 -10.21 13.88
N THR A 186 -0.65 -10.00 15.17
CA THR A 186 0.00 -8.92 15.94
C THR A 186 0.65 -9.51 17.18
N ASP A 187 1.68 -8.84 17.69
CA ASP A 187 2.26 -9.20 18.97
C ASP A 187 1.24 -9.00 20.10
N ALA A 188 1.18 -9.96 21.02
CA ALA A 188 0.44 -9.76 22.25
C ALA A 188 1.16 -8.70 23.11
N LYS A 189 0.37 -7.84 23.78
CA LYS A 189 0.95 -6.78 24.62
C LYS A 189 1.80 -7.37 25.74
N GLY A 190 3.02 -6.88 25.90
CA GLY A 190 3.91 -7.25 26.98
C GLY A 190 4.66 -8.58 26.81
N VAL A 191 4.58 -9.20 25.63
CA VAL A 191 5.36 -10.42 25.33
C VAL A 191 6.84 -10.07 25.23
N LYS A 192 7.65 -10.73 26.06
CA LYS A 192 9.12 -10.61 26.03
C LYS A 192 9.72 -11.70 25.16
N ALA A 193 10.83 -11.40 24.50
CA ALA A 193 11.59 -12.40 23.76
C ALA A 193 12.07 -13.50 24.73
N PRO A 194 11.89 -14.77 24.39
CA PRO A 194 12.41 -15.86 25.19
C PRO A 194 13.93 -15.81 25.27
N ALA A 195 14.48 -16.13 26.45
CA ALA A 195 15.92 -16.21 26.68
C ALA A 195 16.50 -17.55 26.18
N ILE A 196 16.12 -18.02 24.99
CA ILE A 196 16.60 -19.28 24.43
C ILE A 196 17.76 -18.99 23.47
N PRO A 197 18.90 -19.71 23.60
CA PRO A 197 20.02 -19.56 22.67
C PRO A 197 19.58 -19.85 21.23
N PRO A 198 20.06 -19.10 20.25
CA PRO A 198 19.65 -19.23 18.84
C PRO A 198 20.10 -20.55 18.17
N GLN A 199 20.81 -21.43 18.87
CA GLN A 199 21.46 -22.64 18.31
C GLN A 199 20.62 -23.92 18.33
N ARG A 200 19.33 -23.85 18.71
CA ARG A 200 18.43 -25.00 18.63
C ARG A 200 17.49 -24.81 17.48
N GLY A 201 17.55 -25.67 16.47
CA GLY A 201 16.72 -25.58 15.27
C GLY A 201 15.54 -26.57 15.31
N GLU A 202 14.74 -26.63 16.37
CA GLU A 202 13.58 -27.53 16.41
C GLU A 202 12.34 -26.82 15.84
N ILE A 203 11.62 -27.50 14.94
CA ILE A 203 10.30 -27.12 14.45
C ILE A 203 9.29 -28.16 14.91
N ARG A 204 8.15 -27.73 15.49
CA ARG A 204 7.08 -28.65 15.85
C ARG A 204 5.70 -28.05 15.55
N LEU A 205 4.93 -28.79 14.76
CA LEU A 205 3.51 -28.60 14.55
C LEU A 205 2.78 -29.70 15.32
N SER A 206 1.85 -29.34 16.21
CA SER A 206 1.09 -30.28 17.04
C SER A 206 -0.40 -30.05 16.84
N GLY A 207 -1.07 -30.95 16.10
CA GLY A 207 -2.51 -30.92 15.84
C GLY A 207 -2.96 -29.64 15.12
N VAL A 208 -2.15 -29.09 14.23
CA VAL A 208 -2.37 -27.79 13.60
C VAL A 208 -3.51 -27.86 12.61
N SER A 209 -4.53 -27.02 12.82
CA SER A 209 -5.61 -26.78 11.86
C SER A 209 -5.63 -25.31 11.47
N PHE A 210 -5.91 -25.04 10.20
CA PHE A 210 -6.00 -23.67 9.68
C PHE A 210 -6.99 -23.57 8.53
N SER A 211 -7.72 -22.44 8.47
CA SER A 211 -8.64 -22.07 7.39
C SER A 211 -8.51 -20.58 7.08
N TYR A 212 -8.45 -20.22 5.80
CA TYR A 212 -8.51 -18.81 5.37
C TYR A 212 -9.91 -18.21 5.52
N THR A 213 -10.92 -19.03 5.29
CA THR A 213 -12.35 -18.72 5.51
C THR A 213 -12.98 -19.81 6.38
N LYS A 214 -14.12 -19.52 7.00
CA LYS A 214 -14.75 -20.48 7.93
C LYS A 214 -15.08 -21.83 7.29
N ASP A 215 -15.32 -21.86 5.98
CA ASP A 215 -15.86 -23.03 5.27
C ASP A 215 -14.81 -23.79 4.42
N THR A 216 -13.55 -23.32 4.39
CA THR A 216 -12.47 -23.93 3.59
C THR A 216 -11.28 -24.29 4.46
N PRO A 217 -11.29 -25.46 5.13
CA PRO A 217 -10.14 -25.92 5.89
C PRO A 217 -8.96 -26.27 4.95
N VAL A 218 -7.78 -25.79 5.28
CA VAL A 218 -6.53 -26.03 4.52
C VAL A 218 -5.65 -27.03 5.26
N LEU A 219 -5.57 -26.92 6.59
CA LEU A 219 -4.86 -27.87 7.44
C LEU A 219 -5.82 -28.44 8.48
N GLN A 220 -5.74 -29.76 8.73
CA GLN A 220 -6.65 -30.50 9.60
C GLN A 220 -5.86 -31.42 10.53
N GLY A 221 -5.47 -30.92 11.72
CA GLY A 221 -4.74 -31.67 12.70
C GLY A 221 -3.33 -32.08 12.25
N ALA A 222 -2.68 -31.26 11.44
CA ALA A 222 -1.35 -31.53 10.91
C ALA A 222 -0.31 -31.65 12.02
N ASN A 223 0.52 -32.69 11.96
CA ASN A 223 1.63 -32.93 12.88
C ASN A 223 2.93 -33.06 12.09
N LEU A 224 3.96 -32.32 12.50
CA LEU A 224 5.28 -32.36 11.89
C LEU A 224 6.32 -31.98 12.95
N THR A 225 7.39 -32.78 13.06
CA THR A 225 8.52 -32.42 13.92
C THR A 225 9.79 -32.52 13.10
N LEU A 226 10.62 -31.49 13.14
CA LEU A 226 11.99 -31.50 12.64
C LEU A 226 12.90 -31.32 13.85
N THR A 227 13.88 -32.21 13.96
CA THR A 227 14.90 -32.09 14.98
C THR A 227 16.06 -31.21 14.54
N GLN A 228 16.88 -30.77 15.47
CA GLN A 228 18.02 -29.92 15.18
C GLN A 228 18.91 -30.51 14.11
N GLY A 229 19.17 -29.74 13.04
CA GLY A 229 20.04 -30.14 11.93
C GLY A 229 19.38 -31.09 10.93
N GLU A 230 18.13 -31.52 11.16
CA GLU A 230 17.41 -32.41 10.23
C GLU A 230 16.94 -31.61 9.00
N HIS A 231 17.10 -32.19 7.83
CA HIS A 231 16.55 -31.70 6.58
C HIS A 231 15.31 -32.49 6.17
N VAL A 232 14.14 -31.88 6.25
CA VAL A 232 12.87 -32.51 5.85
C VAL A 232 12.34 -31.87 4.59
N ALA A 233 12.00 -32.71 3.61
CA ALA A 233 11.23 -32.24 2.44
C ALA A 233 9.74 -32.44 2.66
N LEU A 234 8.97 -31.34 2.45
CA LEU A 234 7.51 -31.36 2.48
C LEU A 234 6.97 -31.43 1.06
N ALA A 235 6.55 -32.62 0.66
CA ALA A 235 5.95 -32.88 -0.64
C ALA A 235 4.41 -32.83 -0.58
N GLY A 236 3.75 -32.72 -1.73
CA GLY A 236 2.30 -32.78 -1.84
C GLY A 236 1.78 -32.03 -3.07
N PRO A 237 0.52 -32.25 -3.47
CA PRO A 237 -0.07 -31.60 -4.63
C PRO A 237 -0.13 -30.07 -4.48
N SER A 238 -0.27 -29.37 -5.62
CA SER A 238 -0.53 -27.92 -5.59
C SER A 238 -1.82 -27.64 -4.83
N GLY A 239 -1.82 -26.60 -3.99
CA GLY A 239 -2.97 -26.23 -3.17
C GLY A 239 -3.15 -27.07 -1.89
N ALA A 240 -2.30 -28.07 -1.59
CA ALA A 240 -2.42 -28.89 -0.38
C ALA A 240 -2.20 -28.12 0.93
N GLY A 241 -1.66 -26.89 0.89
CA GLY A 241 -1.40 -26.10 2.09
C GLY A 241 0.07 -25.96 2.47
N LYS A 242 1.01 -26.37 1.62
CA LYS A 242 2.47 -26.28 1.89
C LYS A 242 2.93 -24.86 2.22
N SER A 243 2.57 -23.88 1.39
CA SER A 243 2.88 -22.45 1.64
C SER A 243 2.15 -21.91 2.87
N THR A 244 1.03 -22.50 3.28
CA THR A 244 0.36 -22.18 4.54
C THR A 244 1.21 -22.59 5.74
N ILE A 245 1.88 -23.74 5.68
CA ILE A 245 2.82 -24.17 6.73
C ILE A 245 4.00 -23.20 6.80
N SER A 246 4.58 -22.82 5.66
CA SER A 246 5.64 -21.79 5.59
C SER A 246 5.18 -20.47 6.25
N ALA A 247 4.00 -19.98 5.92
CA ALA A 247 3.44 -18.75 6.49
C ALA A 247 3.15 -18.84 8.00
N LEU A 248 2.74 -20.00 8.50
CA LEU A 248 2.57 -20.25 9.93
C LEU A 248 3.92 -20.21 10.67
N LEU A 249 4.96 -20.83 10.11
CA LEU A 249 6.30 -20.84 10.70
C LEU A 249 6.96 -19.46 10.74
N GLN A 250 6.67 -18.62 9.76
CA GLN A 250 7.14 -17.23 9.69
C GLN A 250 6.31 -16.24 10.54
N GLY A 251 5.21 -16.70 11.15
CA GLY A 251 4.31 -15.85 11.92
C GLY A 251 3.47 -14.89 11.09
N PHE A 252 3.27 -15.15 9.79
CA PHE A 252 2.29 -14.40 8.97
C PHE A 252 0.85 -14.86 9.22
N LEU A 253 0.69 -16.11 9.66
CA LEU A 253 -0.59 -16.70 10.01
C LEU A 253 -0.51 -17.30 11.43
N ARG A 254 -1.68 -17.46 12.06
CA ARG A 254 -1.81 -18.21 13.32
C ARG A 254 -2.72 -19.42 13.10
N PRO A 255 -2.43 -20.58 13.71
CA PRO A 255 -3.29 -21.74 13.59
C PRO A 255 -4.66 -21.45 14.23
N THR A 256 -5.72 -22.00 13.65
CA THR A 256 -7.07 -21.94 14.23
C THR A 256 -7.20 -22.90 15.42
N ARG A 257 -6.52 -24.04 15.36
CA ARG A 257 -6.36 -25.03 16.44
C ARG A 257 -4.96 -25.62 16.41
N GLY A 258 -4.56 -26.20 17.53
CA GLY A 258 -3.23 -26.77 17.67
C GLY A 258 -2.18 -25.72 18.00
N ARG A 259 -0.91 -26.11 17.89
CA ARG A 259 0.24 -25.28 18.28
C ARG A 259 1.38 -25.41 17.26
N VAL A 260 2.03 -24.28 16.98
CA VAL A 260 3.29 -24.22 16.24
C VAL A 260 4.37 -23.71 17.17
N SER A 261 5.47 -24.43 17.30
CA SER A 261 6.59 -24.01 18.13
C SER A 261 7.91 -24.07 17.38
N LEU A 262 8.81 -23.16 17.70
CA LEU A 262 10.20 -23.10 17.28
C LEU A 262 11.08 -23.15 18.53
N ASN A 263 12.05 -24.05 18.56
CA ASN A 263 12.94 -24.23 19.71
C ASN A 263 12.19 -24.43 21.04
N GLY A 264 11.06 -25.15 21.02
CA GLY A 264 10.20 -25.37 22.17
C GLY A 264 9.31 -24.19 22.56
N VAL A 265 9.44 -23.03 21.90
CA VAL A 265 8.64 -21.82 22.18
C VAL A 265 7.42 -21.78 21.25
N ASP A 266 6.24 -21.65 21.83
CA ASP A 266 5.00 -21.46 21.08
C ASP A 266 5.01 -20.09 20.40
N LEU A 267 4.83 -20.07 19.07
CA LEU A 267 4.79 -18.85 18.28
C LEU A 267 3.66 -17.89 18.69
N ALA A 268 2.60 -18.40 19.31
CA ALA A 268 1.53 -17.57 19.85
C ALA A 268 1.98 -16.72 21.03
N SER A 269 3.01 -17.16 21.77
CA SER A 269 3.54 -16.51 22.96
C SER A 269 4.87 -15.78 22.74
N ALA A 270 5.38 -15.72 21.51
CA ALA A 270 6.64 -15.06 21.18
C ALA A 270 6.42 -13.79 20.36
N PRO A 271 7.28 -12.75 20.50
CA PRO A 271 7.27 -11.61 19.61
C PRO A 271 7.56 -12.01 18.16
N LEU A 272 6.88 -11.40 17.20
CA LEU A 272 7.08 -11.68 15.78
C LEU A 272 8.52 -11.38 15.32
N SER A 273 9.16 -10.39 15.92
CA SER A 273 10.57 -10.10 15.67
C SER A 273 11.48 -11.26 16.06
N TRP A 274 11.20 -11.89 17.21
CA TRP A 274 11.93 -13.09 17.65
C TRP A 274 11.68 -14.28 16.71
N VAL A 275 10.41 -14.55 16.36
CA VAL A 275 10.03 -15.63 15.43
C VAL A 275 10.79 -15.49 14.10
N ARG A 276 10.76 -14.30 13.53
CA ARG A 276 11.42 -13.99 12.26
C ARG A 276 12.95 -14.01 12.34
N ALA A 277 13.52 -13.77 13.52
CA ALA A 277 14.96 -13.89 13.73
C ALA A 277 15.41 -15.37 13.74
N GLN A 278 14.53 -16.31 14.11
CA GLN A 278 14.86 -17.75 14.14
C GLN A 278 14.83 -18.41 12.76
N THR A 279 14.19 -17.80 11.77
CA THR A 279 13.95 -18.38 10.45
C THR A 279 14.60 -17.56 9.34
N ALA A 280 15.28 -18.21 8.39
CA ALA A 280 15.64 -17.64 7.10
C ALA A 280 14.82 -18.35 6.02
N VAL A 281 14.39 -17.59 5.02
CA VAL A 281 13.48 -18.10 3.99
C VAL A 281 14.03 -17.77 2.61
N VAL A 282 14.02 -18.76 1.73
CA VAL A 282 14.23 -18.61 0.30
C VAL A 282 12.89 -18.90 -0.38
N GLU A 283 12.25 -17.87 -0.89
CA GLU A 283 10.94 -17.97 -1.54
C GLU A 283 11.07 -18.39 -3.01
N GLN A 284 9.97 -18.84 -3.59
CA GLN A 284 9.86 -19.23 -5.00
C GLN A 284 10.26 -18.10 -5.97
N SER A 285 9.93 -16.87 -5.63
CA SER A 285 10.30 -15.70 -6.42
C SER A 285 10.98 -14.64 -5.56
N THR A 286 12.17 -14.22 -5.98
CA THR A 286 12.96 -13.23 -5.26
C THR A 286 12.65 -11.82 -5.72
N TYR A 287 12.28 -10.96 -4.78
CA TYR A 287 12.15 -9.54 -5.04
C TYR A 287 13.44 -8.78 -4.75
N LEU A 288 13.94 -8.06 -5.76
CA LEU A 288 15.07 -7.14 -5.62
C LEU A 288 14.56 -5.71 -5.55
N PHE A 289 14.87 -5.04 -4.45
CA PHE A 289 14.55 -3.62 -4.27
C PHE A 289 15.44 -2.76 -5.17
N SER A 290 14.87 -1.67 -5.68
CA SER A 290 15.64 -0.68 -6.45
C SER A 290 16.70 -0.04 -5.56
N GLY A 291 17.96 -0.26 -5.86
CA GLY A 291 19.11 0.20 -5.09
C GLY A 291 20.36 -0.51 -5.54
N THR A 292 21.37 -0.58 -4.71
CA THR A 292 22.60 -1.33 -4.96
C THR A 292 22.46 -2.80 -4.57
N LEU A 293 23.37 -3.66 -5.02
CA LEU A 293 23.48 -5.04 -4.54
C LEU A 293 23.76 -5.04 -3.03
N ARG A 294 24.63 -4.14 -2.56
CA ARG A 294 24.89 -3.88 -1.14
C ARG A 294 23.62 -3.60 -0.36
N ASP A 295 22.80 -2.63 -0.80
CA ASP A 295 21.54 -2.29 -0.14
C ASP A 295 20.63 -3.49 0.00
N ASN A 296 20.56 -4.31 -1.05
CA ASN A 296 19.76 -5.51 -1.07
C ASN A 296 20.25 -6.60 -0.11
N LEU A 297 21.55 -6.76 0.09
CA LEU A 297 22.13 -7.70 1.04
C LEU A 297 22.01 -7.23 2.49
N LEU A 298 22.22 -5.94 2.74
CA LEU A 298 22.11 -5.34 4.07
C LEU A 298 20.68 -5.42 4.66
N LEU A 299 19.66 -5.68 3.85
CA LEU A 299 18.32 -6.01 4.37
C LEU A 299 18.31 -7.22 5.30
N ALA A 300 19.19 -8.19 5.06
CA ALA A 300 19.28 -9.39 5.88
C ALA A 300 20.12 -9.18 7.15
N SER A 301 21.18 -8.39 7.05
CA SER A 301 22.10 -8.05 8.15
C SER A 301 22.62 -6.63 8.00
N PRO A 302 21.95 -5.64 8.62
CA PRO A 302 22.30 -4.21 8.46
C PRO A 302 23.72 -3.83 8.94
N ALA A 303 24.34 -4.65 9.79
CA ALA A 303 25.67 -4.43 10.34
C ALA A 303 26.76 -5.26 9.64
N ALA A 304 26.45 -5.96 8.54
CA ALA A 304 27.41 -6.80 7.84
C ALA A 304 28.49 -5.93 7.18
N THR A 305 29.75 -6.38 7.30
CA THR A 305 30.91 -5.79 6.63
C THR A 305 30.96 -6.20 5.16
N ASP A 306 31.73 -5.49 4.35
CA ASP A 306 31.93 -5.83 2.93
C ASP A 306 32.48 -7.25 2.75
N ASP A 307 33.41 -7.66 3.60
CA ASP A 307 33.94 -9.03 3.57
C ASP A 307 32.85 -10.08 3.81
N GLN A 308 31.95 -9.83 4.76
CA GLN A 308 30.81 -10.72 5.02
C GLN A 308 29.82 -10.75 3.86
N LEU A 309 29.59 -9.60 3.20
CA LEU A 309 28.72 -9.54 2.01
C LEU A 309 29.33 -10.34 0.85
N ILE A 310 30.64 -10.21 0.63
CA ILE A 310 31.37 -10.96 -0.41
C ILE A 310 31.40 -12.47 -0.08
N GLU A 311 31.62 -12.83 1.19
CA GLU A 311 31.55 -14.22 1.64
C GLU A 311 30.18 -14.85 1.37
N ALA A 312 29.10 -14.11 1.69
CA ALA A 312 27.74 -14.58 1.43
C ALA A 312 27.44 -14.77 -0.07
N LEU A 313 27.94 -13.87 -0.90
CA LEU A 313 27.80 -13.97 -2.35
C LEU A 313 28.61 -15.17 -2.91
N ARG A 314 29.79 -15.44 -2.38
CA ARG A 314 30.57 -16.62 -2.74
C ARG A 314 29.89 -17.92 -2.28
N ALA A 315 29.35 -17.96 -1.07
CA ALA A 315 28.56 -19.09 -0.57
C ALA A 315 27.30 -19.35 -1.43
N ALA A 316 26.75 -18.30 -2.05
CA ALA A 316 25.65 -18.39 -3.01
C ALA A 316 26.11 -18.59 -4.48
N HIS A 317 27.36 -18.95 -4.74
CA HIS A 317 27.93 -19.10 -6.08
C HIS A 317 27.74 -17.86 -6.98
N LEU A 318 27.84 -16.65 -6.41
CA LEU A 318 27.76 -15.36 -7.11
C LEU A 318 29.10 -14.59 -7.11
N GLY A 319 30.20 -15.20 -6.70
CA GLY A 319 31.51 -14.53 -6.64
C GLY A 319 31.91 -13.95 -8.01
N GLU A 320 31.99 -14.78 -9.04
CA GLU A 320 32.34 -14.36 -10.40
C GLU A 320 31.35 -13.32 -10.95
N PHE A 321 30.06 -13.49 -10.67
CA PHE A 321 29.04 -12.51 -11.09
C PHE A 321 29.34 -11.10 -10.54
N VAL A 322 29.68 -11.00 -9.25
CA VAL A 322 29.99 -9.72 -8.62
C VAL A 322 31.28 -9.10 -9.19
N ASP A 323 32.29 -9.91 -9.45
CA ASP A 323 33.54 -9.46 -10.04
C ASP A 323 33.35 -8.90 -11.47
N THR A 324 32.33 -9.36 -12.20
CA THR A 324 31.97 -8.86 -13.53
C THR A 324 31.09 -7.62 -13.51
N LEU A 325 30.47 -7.28 -12.35
CA LEU A 325 29.56 -6.16 -12.25
C LEU A 325 30.32 -4.81 -12.23
N PRO A 326 29.96 -3.83 -13.07
CA PRO A 326 30.48 -2.48 -12.97
C PRO A 326 30.12 -1.88 -11.60
N GLY A 327 31.11 -1.68 -10.73
CA GLY A 327 30.91 -1.19 -9.36
C GLY A 327 30.74 -2.26 -8.29
N GLY A 328 30.80 -3.55 -8.62
CA GLY A 328 30.75 -4.67 -7.66
C GLY A 328 29.52 -4.62 -6.75
N LEU A 329 29.72 -4.51 -5.44
CA LEU A 329 28.63 -4.38 -4.45
C LEU A 329 27.77 -3.13 -4.66
N ASP A 330 28.31 -2.07 -5.24
CA ASP A 330 27.60 -0.80 -5.46
C ASP A 330 26.89 -0.76 -6.83
N ALA A 331 26.94 -1.86 -7.60
CA ALA A 331 26.18 -2.01 -8.83
C ALA A 331 24.67 -1.90 -8.54
N ARG A 332 23.95 -1.12 -9.34
CA ARG A 332 22.51 -0.94 -9.21
C ARG A 332 21.75 -2.15 -9.75
N VAL A 333 20.83 -2.68 -8.95
CA VAL A 333 19.96 -3.82 -9.26
C VAL A 333 18.48 -3.46 -9.08
N GLY A 334 17.58 -4.34 -9.52
CA GLY A 334 16.12 -4.14 -9.40
C GLY A 334 15.52 -3.36 -10.58
N ALA A 335 14.27 -2.91 -10.46
CA ALA A 335 13.46 -2.37 -11.55
C ALA A 335 14.05 -1.15 -12.32
N ARG A 336 15.07 -0.50 -11.77
CA ARG A 336 15.76 0.67 -12.37
C ARG A 336 17.26 0.46 -12.51
N GLY A 337 17.75 -0.76 -12.37
CA GLY A 337 19.19 -1.11 -12.45
C GLY A 337 19.45 -2.17 -13.51
N LEU A 338 20.58 -2.87 -13.35
CA LEU A 338 20.94 -4.01 -14.19
C LEU A 338 19.85 -5.07 -14.14
N ALA A 339 19.53 -5.62 -15.31
CA ALA A 339 18.68 -6.80 -15.39
C ALA A 339 19.46 -7.98 -14.80
N VAL A 340 18.99 -8.49 -13.68
CA VAL A 340 19.49 -9.69 -13.02
C VAL A 340 18.64 -10.87 -13.50
N SER A 341 19.25 -11.96 -13.92
CA SER A 341 18.53 -13.16 -14.33
C SER A 341 17.75 -13.77 -13.14
N GLY A 342 16.74 -14.58 -13.42
CA GLY A 342 15.97 -15.25 -12.37
C GLY A 342 16.85 -16.11 -11.45
N GLY A 343 17.84 -16.83 -12.02
CA GLY A 343 18.80 -17.63 -11.25
C GLY A 343 19.73 -16.78 -10.36
N GLU A 344 20.23 -15.66 -10.86
CA GLU A 344 21.05 -14.73 -10.07
C GLU A 344 20.21 -14.09 -8.94
N ALA A 345 18.98 -13.65 -9.23
CA ALA A 345 18.09 -13.11 -8.21
C ALA A 345 17.84 -14.16 -7.10
N GLN A 346 17.62 -15.42 -7.46
CA GLN A 346 17.42 -16.49 -6.50
C GLN A 346 18.67 -16.73 -5.64
N ARG A 347 19.87 -16.70 -6.23
CA ARG A 347 21.14 -16.81 -5.48
C ARG A 347 21.39 -15.60 -4.58
N ILE A 348 20.95 -14.39 -4.95
CA ILE A 348 20.96 -13.22 -4.06
C ILE A 348 20.05 -13.48 -2.83
N ALA A 349 18.88 -14.11 -3.01
CA ALA A 349 18.05 -14.50 -1.87
C ALA A 349 18.73 -15.53 -0.97
N ILE A 350 19.48 -16.48 -1.54
CA ILE A 350 20.29 -17.45 -0.79
C ILE A 350 21.40 -16.72 -0.02
N ALA A 351 22.09 -15.76 -0.62
CA ALA A 351 23.09 -14.93 0.07
C ALA A 351 22.48 -14.15 1.24
N ARG A 352 21.28 -13.59 1.07
CA ARG A 352 20.51 -12.97 2.17
C ARG A 352 20.22 -13.96 3.29
N ALA A 353 19.82 -15.19 2.96
CA ALA A 353 19.55 -16.23 3.94
C ALA A 353 20.83 -16.67 4.69
N PHE A 354 21.98 -16.68 4.00
CA PHE A 354 23.29 -16.92 4.61
C PHE A 354 23.64 -15.81 5.62
N LEU A 355 23.56 -14.55 5.22
CA LEU A 355 23.84 -13.38 6.05
C LEU A 355 22.95 -13.31 7.29
N LYS A 356 21.70 -13.69 7.17
CA LYS A 356 20.74 -13.71 8.29
C LYS A 356 21.15 -14.70 9.38
N ASN A 357 21.90 -15.73 9.07
CA ASN A 357 22.44 -16.74 9.96
C ASN A 357 21.43 -17.32 10.97
N ALA A 358 20.21 -17.60 10.48
CA ALA A 358 19.16 -18.19 11.29
C ALA A 358 19.38 -19.70 11.46
N SER A 359 18.93 -20.28 12.59
CA SER A 359 19.03 -21.71 12.89
C SER A 359 18.10 -22.59 12.06
N ILE A 360 17.05 -21.99 11.50
CA ILE A 360 16.02 -22.67 10.73
C ILE A 360 15.99 -22.08 9.32
N MET A 361 16.07 -22.96 8.31
CA MET A 361 15.91 -22.62 6.90
C MET A 361 14.56 -23.10 6.38
N ILE A 362 13.87 -22.27 5.66
CA ILE A 362 12.64 -22.62 4.94
C ILE A 362 12.88 -22.33 3.46
N LEU A 363 12.82 -23.37 2.64
CA LEU A 363 12.99 -23.29 1.20
C LEU A 363 11.64 -23.55 0.53
N ASP A 364 11.05 -22.55 -0.08
CA ASP A 364 9.75 -22.67 -0.76
C ASP A 364 9.95 -22.64 -2.28
N GLU A 365 9.97 -23.83 -2.88
CA GLU A 365 10.22 -24.08 -4.31
C GLU A 365 11.45 -23.33 -4.87
N PRO A 366 12.64 -23.44 -4.26
CA PRO A 366 13.77 -22.54 -4.52
C PRO A 366 14.35 -22.64 -5.93
N THR A 367 14.02 -23.67 -6.71
CA THR A 367 14.46 -23.86 -8.11
C THR A 367 13.32 -23.71 -9.12
N ALA A 368 12.17 -23.16 -8.72
CA ALA A 368 11.07 -22.92 -9.65
C ALA A 368 11.44 -21.81 -10.66
N HIS A 369 11.02 -21.99 -11.90
CA HIS A 369 11.17 -21.00 -12.98
C HIS A 369 12.62 -20.63 -13.38
N VAL A 370 13.61 -21.51 -13.05
CA VAL A 370 15.00 -21.35 -13.49
C VAL A 370 15.37 -22.40 -14.53
N ASP A 371 16.36 -22.10 -15.37
CA ASP A 371 16.93 -23.05 -16.32
C ASP A 371 17.81 -24.11 -15.62
N LEU A 372 18.10 -25.20 -16.35
CA LEU A 372 18.84 -26.36 -15.78
C LEU A 372 20.28 -26.03 -15.33
N ALA A 373 20.93 -25.03 -15.94
CA ALA A 373 22.27 -24.65 -15.54
C ALA A 373 22.23 -23.90 -14.21
N SER A 374 21.35 -22.90 -14.10
CA SER A 374 21.10 -22.15 -12.86
C SER A 374 20.57 -23.05 -11.73
N GLU A 375 19.77 -24.08 -12.04
CA GLU A 375 19.26 -25.03 -11.03
C GLU A 375 20.40 -25.74 -10.30
N ARG A 376 21.44 -26.21 -11.01
CA ARG A 376 22.59 -26.85 -10.40
C ARG A 376 23.36 -25.94 -9.44
N GLU A 377 23.58 -24.70 -9.87
CA GLU A 377 24.27 -23.70 -9.05
C GLU A 377 23.45 -23.31 -7.82
N ILE A 378 22.12 -23.20 -7.95
CA ILE A 378 21.22 -22.95 -6.83
C ILE A 378 21.27 -24.11 -5.84
N LEU A 379 21.20 -25.36 -6.30
CA LEU A 379 21.27 -26.54 -5.42
C LEU A 379 22.61 -26.62 -4.67
N ALA A 380 23.74 -26.37 -5.33
CA ALA A 380 25.05 -26.30 -4.69
C ALA A 380 25.13 -25.17 -3.63
N SER A 381 24.54 -24.01 -3.94
CA SER A 381 24.44 -22.89 -2.99
C SER A 381 23.61 -23.26 -1.77
N LEU A 382 22.47 -23.95 -1.97
CA LEU A 382 21.60 -24.40 -0.89
C LEU A 382 22.29 -25.45 0.00
N GLU A 383 23.02 -26.41 -0.55
CA GLU A 383 23.82 -27.36 0.24
C GLU A 383 24.78 -26.63 1.18
N THR A 384 25.50 -25.64 0.68
CA THR A 384 26.43 -24.82 1.47
C THR A 384 25.73 -24.06 2.58
N VAL A 385 24.61 -23.42 2.28
CA VAL A 385 23.90 -22.51 3.20
C VAL A 385 23.06 -23.27 4.21
N CYS A 386 22.55 -24.45 3.88
CA CYS A 386 21.77 -25.29 4.78
C CYS A 386 22.64 -26.19 5.70
N ALA A 387 23.93 -26.31 5.44
CA ALA A 387 24.82 -27.16 6.24
C ALA A 387 24.74 -26.84 7.74
N GLY A 388 24.42 -27.85 8.56
CA GLY A 388 24.29 -27.75 10.01
C GLY A 388 23.05 -27.00 10.52
N ARG A 389 22.13 -26.61 9.64
CA ARG A 389 20.88 -25.95 9.99
C ARG A 389 19.69 -26.88 9.82
N THR A 390 18.66 -26.68 10.63
CA THR A 390 17.39 -27.39 10.43
C THR A 390 16.68 -26.80 9.22
N THR A 391 16.37 -27.64 8.24
CA THR A 391 15.87 -27.21 6.94
C THR A 391 14.51 -27.84 6.64
N LEU A 392 13.53 -27.02 6.32
CA LEU A 392 12.26 -27.43 5.74
C LEU A 392 12.24 -27.03 4.26
N THR A 393 12.28 -27.99 3.37
CA THR A 393 12.18 -27.77 1.92
C THR A 393 10.80 -28.10 1.43
N ILE A 394 10.10 -27.12 0.88
CA ILE A 394 8.82 -27.30 0.19
C ILE A 394 9.13 -27.42 -1.31
N SER A 395 8.94 -28.61 -1.86
CA SER A 395 9.19 -28.85 -3.29
C SER A 395 8.37 -30.01 -3.80
N HIS A 396 8.14 -30.02 -5.10
CA HIS A 396 7.61 -31.16 -5.85
C HIS A 396 8.64 -31.74 -6.84
N ARG A 397 9.88 -31.20 -6.85
CA ARG A 397 10.97 -31.61 -7.74
C ARG A 397 11.87 -32.65 -7.04
N ASP A 398 12.08 -33.75 -7.71
CA ASP A 398 12.93 -34.85 -7.19
C ASP A 398 14.37 -34.42 -6.87
N ALA A 399 14.94 -33.50 -7.68
CA ALA A 399 16.28 -32.99 -7.46
C ALA A 399 16.43 -32.25 -6.13
N THR A 400 15.42 -31.48 -5.74
CA THR A 400 15.39 -30.71 -4.48
C THR A 400 15.07 -31.60 -3.27
N ILE A 401 14.31 -32.68 -3.48
CA ILE A 401 13.90 -33.62 -2.41
C ILE A 401 15.01 -34.61 -2.08
N LYS A 402 15.85 -35.01 -3.05
CA LYS A 402 16.91 -36.03 -2.90
C LYS A 402 17.94 -35.73 -1.81
N GLY A 403 18.15 -34.47 -1.45
CA GLY A 403 19.08 -34.08 -0.39
C GLY A 403 18.47 -34.08 1.02
N ALA A 404 17.18 -34.43 1.17
CA ALA A 404 16.50 -34.43 2.46
C ALA A 404 16.71 -35.77 3.20
N ASP A 405 16.87 -35.71 4.52
CA ASP A 405 16.95 -36.87 5.40
C ASP A 405 15.62 -37.65 5.43
N ARG A 406 14.51 -36.92 5.31
CA ARG A 406 13.16 -37.49 5.34
C ARG A 406 12.20 -36.68 4.45
N VAL A 407 11.24 -37.38 3.86
CA VAL A 407 10.15 -36.78 3.11
C VAL A 407 8.85 -36.93 3.89
N ALA A 408 8.19 -35.81 4.15
CA ALA A 408 6.84 -35.75 4.70
C ALA A 408 5.86 -35.38 3.59
N THR A 409 4.71 -36.01 3.51
CA THR A 409 3.73 -35.77 2.46
C THR A 409 2.51 -35.09 3.05
N LEU A 410 2.18 -33.90 2.53
CA LEU A 410 0.95 -33.19 2.89
C LEU A 410 -0.16 -33.53 1.89
N GLN A 411 -1.20 -34.18 2.38
CA GLN A 411 -2.36 -34.58 1.61
C GLN A 411 -3.63 -34.33 2.41
N GLU A 412 -4.64 -33.73 1.79
CA GLU A 412 -5.94 -33.43 2.40
C GLU A 412 -5.83 -32.72 3.76
N GLY A 413 -4.86 -31.81 3.89
CA GLY A 413 -4.62 -31.04 5.10
C GLY A 413 -3.93 -31.78 6.24
N THR A 414 -3.54 -33.05 6.06
CA THR A 414 -2.81 -33.89 7.02
C THR A 414 -1.40 -34.19 6.52
N ILE A 415 -0.44 -34.37 7.44
CA ILE A 415 0.95 -34.73 7.12
C ILE A 415 1.16 -36.20 7.50
N ARG A 416 1.72 -36.94 6.54
CA ARG A 416 2.10 -38.36 6.68
C ARG A 416 3.59 -38.57 6.45
#